data_8c74d18326a77c4494b27a4c70f677be
#
_entry.id   8c74d18326a77c4494b27a4c70f677be
#
_cell.length_a   1.000
_cell.length_b   1.000
_cell.length_c   1.000
_cell.angle_alpha   90.00
_cell.angle_beta   90.00
_cell.angle_gamma   90.00
#
_symmetry.space_group_name_H-M   'P 1'
#
loop_
_entity.id
_entity.type
_entity.pdbx_description
1 polymer ?
#
loop_
_entity_poly.entity_id
_entity_poly.type
_entity_poly.pdbx_seq_one_letter_code
_entity_poly.pdbx_strand_id
1 'polypeptide(L)'
;TKKITSFILSGTGHDHGHDHAHDHHDHSSCDHDHGHCEHDHGDGHQHGHSHDHGYDHSHGNPDHLAIEGFTSLSFSSEGPFALRKFQNFLDNQLPAGVFRAKGILWFNESEKRNVFHLAGKRFSIDDSEWASAAERKNQLVLIGKNLDHPQLRKQLQACVAKDAGKGFA
;
A
#
# COMPACT_ATOMS: atom_id res chain seq x y z
N THR A 1 7.81 11.79 -22.99
CA THR A 1 8.93 11.93 -22.05
C THR A 1 8.38 12.51 -20.76
N LYS A 2 8.18 11.66 -19.72
CA LYS A 2 7.71 12.09 -18.40
C LYS A 2 8.92 12.58 -17.61
N LYS A 3 9.09 13.89 -17.47
CA LYS A 3 10.02 14.44 -16.49
C LYS A 3 9.36 14.32 -15.11
N ILE A 4 9.86 13.39 -14.31
CA ILE A 4 9.52 13.30 -12.88
C ILE A 4 10.50 14.25 -12.17
N THR A 5 9.97 15.27 -11.54
CA THR A 5 10.77 16.25 -10.80
C THR A 5 11.49 15.55 -9.64
N SER A 6 12.81 15.66 -9.66
CA SER A 6 13.70 15.15 -8.62
C SER A 6 13.28 15.67 -7.25
N PHE A 7 12.89 14.79 -6.35
CA PHE A 7 12.72 15.12 -4.94
C PHE A 7 14.01 14.79 -4.19
N ILE A 8 14.64 15.83 -3.67
CA ILE A 8 15.78 15.75 -2.76
C ILE A 8 15.30 15.16 -1.45
N LEU A 9 16.01 14.15 -0.95
CA LEU A 9 15.88 13.63 0.41
C LEU A 9 16.25 14.74 1.42
N SER A 10 15.29 15.56 1.79
CA SER A 10 15.42 16.49 2.91
C SER A 10 14.53 16.00 4.02
N GLY A 11 15.15 15.29 4.97
CA GLY A 11 14.52 15.00 6.26
C GLY A 11 14.36 16.30 7.05
N THR A 12 13.17 16.88 7.02
CA THR A 12 12.75 17.87 8.01
C THR A 12 11.49 17.35 8.67
N GLY A 13 11.66 16.90 9.90
CA GLY A 13 10.54 16.62 10.80
C GLY A 13 9.71 17.89 10.96
N HIS A 14 8.49 17.86 10.47
CA HIS A 14 7.48 18.86 10.80
C HIS A 14 6.58 18.26 11.87
N ASP A 15 6.85 18.68 13.08
CA ASP A 15 5.96 18.53 14.22
C ASP A 15 4.77 19.49 14.00
N HIS A 16 3.64 18.93 13.58
CA HIS A 16 2.36 19.65 13.54
C HIS A 16 1.54 19.23 14.74
N GLY A 17 1.79 19.93 15.86
CA GLY A 17 0.87 19.93 16.99
C GLY A 17 -0.44 20.57 16.53
N HIS A 18 -1.47 19.76 16.30
CA HIS A 18 -2.86 20.20 16.16
C HIS A 18 -3.54 20.11 17.50
N ASP A 19 -3.54 21.23 18.24
CA ASP A 19 -4.46 21.45 19.35
C ASP A 19 -5.86 21.58 18.78
N HIS A 20 -6.64 20.51 18.85
CA HIS A 20 -8.08 20.56 18.66
C HIS A 20 -8.76 20.81 20.02
N ALA A 21 -9.04 22.08 20.29
CA ALA A 21 -9.97 22.44 21.33
C ALA A 21 -11.37 21.94 20.91
N HIS A 22 -11.85 20.88 21.56
CA HIS A 22 -13.23 20.42 21.43
C HIS A 22 -14.11 21.32 22.28
N ASP A 23 -14.84 22.18 21.59
CA ASP A 23 -15.92 22.96 22.16
C ASP A 23 -17.07 22.01 22.51
N HIS A 24 -17.30 21.79 23.79
CA HIS A 24 -18.42 21.01 24.30
C HIS A 24 -19.71 21.82 24.16
N HIS A 25 -20.49 21.49 23.13
CA HIS A 25 -21.87 21.96 23.07
C HIS A 25 -22.71 21.19 24.09
N ASP A 26 -23.05 21.92 25.16
CA ASP A 26 -24.02 21.52 26.17
C ASP A 26 -25.43 21.49 25.54
N HIS A 27 -25.97 20.28 25.32
CA HIS A 27 -27.37 20.06 24.95
C HIS A 27 -28.16 19.61 26.17
N SER A 28 -28.32 20.51 27.10
CA SER A 28 -29.33 20.36 28.14
C SER A 28 -30.65 20.91 27.63
N SER A 29 -31.66 20.07 27.55
CA SER A 29 -33.07 20.37 27.36
C SER A 29 -33.70 19.89 26.05
N CYS A 30 -34.06 18.60 26.04
CA CYS A 30 -35.21 18.12 25.27
C CYS A 30 -35.99 17.13 26.15
N ASP A 31 -37.01 17.64 26.83
CA ASP A 31 -38.09 16.84 27.38
C ASP A 31 -38.87 16.20 26.23
N HIS A 32 -38.74 14.89 26.06
CA HIS A 32 -39.66 14.10 25.25
C HIS A 32 -40.41 13.12 26.17
N ASP A 33 -41.55 13.58 26.64
CA ASP A 33 -42.62 12.77 27.16
C ASP A 33 -43.15 11.87 26.02
N HIS A 34 -42.81 10.60 26.01
CA HIS A 34 -43.41 9.62 25.12
C HIS A 34 -44.16 8.57 25.92
N GLY A 35 -45.46 8.75 25.79
CA GLY A 35 -46.48 7.86 26.29
C GLY A 35 -46.21 6.40 25.90
N HIS A 36 -46.47 5.57 26.89
CA HIS A 36 -46.53 4.15 26.89
C HIS A 36 -47.48 3.64 25.79
N CYS A 37 -46.96 2.88 24.83
CA CYS A 37 -47.75 2.04 23.94
C CYS A 37 -47.48 0.58 24.31
N GLU A 38 -48.41 0.01 25.07
CA GLU A 38 -48.53 -1.42 25.25
C GLU A 38 -49.01 -2.03 23.93
N HIS A 39 -48.17 -2.81 23.27
CA HIS A 39 -48.58 -3.72 22.23
C HIS A 39 -48.27 -5.17 22.68
N ASP A 40 -49.35 -5.75 23.25
CA ASP A 40 -49.48 -7.19 23.45
C ASP A 40 -49.64 -7.84 22.07
N HIS A 41 -48.65 -8.60 21.60
CA HIS A 41 -48.76 -9.54 20.51
C HIS A 41 -48.20 -10.87 20.95
N GLY A 42 -49.07 -11.66 21.56
CA GLY A 42 -48.94 -13.10 21.55
C GLY A 42 -49.08 -13.60 20.12
N ASP A 43 -48.17 -14.40 19.65
CA ASP A 43 -48.40 -15.67 19.04
C ASP A 43 -47.08 -16.22 18.46
N GLY A 44 -46.83 -17.44 18.85
CA GLY A 44 -45.68 -18.20 18.49
C GLY A 44 -45.61 -18.53 17.01
N HIS A 45 -44.53 -18.15 16.38
CA HIS A 45 -44.07 -18.76 15.15
C HIS A 45 -42.63 -19.25 15.33
N GLN A 46 -42.56 -20.52 15.65
CA GLN A 46 -41.34 -21.30 15.70
C GLN A 46 -40.90 -21.60 14.25
N HIS A 47 -40.15 -20.68 13.68
CA HIS A 47 -39.46 -20.91 12.41
C HIS A 47 -37.99 -21.24 12.71
N GLY A 48 -37.75 -22.53 12.82
CA GLY A 48 -36.42 -23.10 12.78
C GLY A 48 -35.84 -22.92 11.36
N HIS A 49 -35.15 -21.80 11.13
CA HIS A 49 -34.28 -21.67 9.98
C HIS A 49 -32.85 -21.96 10.42
N SER A 50 -32.47 -23.23 10.32
CA SER A 50 -31.07 -23.61 10.31
C SER A 50 -30.48 -23.09 8.99
N HIS A 51 -29.93 -21.87 9.03
CA HIS A 51 -29.07 -21.39 7.98
C HIS A 51 -27.69 -22.00 8.21
N ASP A 52 -27.51 -23.20 7.63
CA ASP A 52 -26.19 -23.72 7.36
C ASP A 52 -25.57 -22.83 6.28
N HIS A 53 -24.91 -21.75 6.72
CA HIS A 53 -24.04 -20.95 5.86
C HIS A 53 -22.70 -21.65 5.77
N GLY A 54 -22.67 -22.71 4.99
CA GLY A 54 -21.44 -23.21 4.42
C GLY A 54 -20.82 -22.08 3.62
N TYR A 55 -19.92 -21.32 4.23
CA TYR A 55 -19.06 -20.41 3.52
C TYR A 55 -18.04 -21.22 2.72
N ASP A 56 -18.50 -21.77 1.61
CA ASP A 56 -17.61 -22.23 0.57
C ASP A 56 -16.98 -20.99 -0.07
N HIS A 57 -15.87 -20.54 0.53
CA HIS A 57 -14.97 -19.57 -0.09
C HIS A 57 -14.19 -20.28 -1.19
N SER A 58 -14.87 -20.79 -2.19
CA SER A 58 -14.23 -21.08 -3.45
C SER A 58 -13.82 -19.74 -4.04
N HIS A 59 -12.61 -19.32 -3.73
CA HIS A 59 -11.93 -18.20 -4.39
C HIS A 59 -11.64 -18.56 -5.85
N GLY A 60 -12.68 -18.75 -6.60
CA GLY A 60 -12.66 -18.86 -8.04
C GLY A 60 -13.15 -17.57 -8.62
N ASN A 61 -12.28 -16.59 -8.80
CA ASN A 61 -12.11 -15.91 -10.06
C ASN A 61 -11.05 -14.79 -10.01
N PRO A 62 -9.78 -15.07 -10.33
CA PRO A 62 -8.83 -14.01 -10.63
C PRO A 62 -9.11 -13.30 -11.95
N ASP A 63 -10.15 -13.73 -12.70
CA ASP A 63 -10.35 -13.36 -14.10
C ASP A 63 -10.96 -11.97 -14.35
N HIS A 64 -11.59 -11.34 -13.36
CA HIS A 64 -12.18 -10.03 -13.60
C HIS A 64 -11.14 -8.94 -13.90
N LEU A 65 -9.96 -9.01 -13.29
CA LEU A 65 -8.88 -8.08 -13.60
C LEU A 65 -8.19 -8.41 -14.92
N ALA A 66 -8.14 -9.68 -15.28
CA ALA A 66 -7.55 -10.13 -16.53
C ALA A 66 -8.39 -9.73 -17.77
N ILE A 67 -9.72 -9.72 -17.66
CA ILE A 67 -10.63 -9.33 -18.73
C ILE A 67 -10.40 -7.88 -19.17
N GLU A 68 -10.00 -6.99 -18.25
CA GLU A 68 -9.73 -5.59 -18.56
C GLU A 68 -8.25 -5.29 -18.89
N GLY A 69 -7.40 -6.32 -18.92
CA GLY A 69 -5.97 -6.18 -19.14
C GLY A 69 -5.21 -5.59 -17.96
N PHE A 70 -5.84 -5.54 -16.78
CA PHE A 70 -5.16 -5.16 -15.55
C PHE A 70 -4.36 -6.32 -14.99
N THR A 71 -3.12 -6.06 -14.61
CA THR A 71 -2.22 -7.06 -14.03
C THR A 71 -1.44 -6.47 -12.87
N SER A 72 -0.97 -7.35 -12.00
CA SER A 72 -0.06 -6.99 -10.92
C SER A 72 1.23 -7.78 -11.01
N LEU A 73 2.34 -7.12 -10.72
CA LEU A 73 3.66 -7.73 -10.64
C LEU A 73 4.19 -7.55 -9.23
N SER A 74 4.46 -8.67 -8.55
CA SER A 74 5.22 -8.68 -7.31
C SER A 74 6.69 -8.98 -7.59
N PHE A 75 7.56 -8.19 -6.98
CA PHE A 75 9.01 -8.33 -7.05
C PHE A 75 9.62 -8.31 -5.65
N SER A 76 10.60 -9.16 -5.40
CA SER A 76 11.42 -9.10 -4.19
C SER A 76 12.88 -9.38 -4.50
N SER A 77 13.79 -8.81 -3.69
CA SER A 77 15.23 -9.10 -3.77
C SER A 77 15.85 -9.03 -2.37
N GLU A 78 16.75 -9.94 -2.12
CA GLU A 78 17.54 -10.00 -0.87
C GLU A 78 18.72 -9.02 -0.86
N GLY A 79 19.08 -8.47 -2.02
CA GLY A 79 20.12 -7.44 -2.13
C GLY A 79 19.53 -6.04 -2.23
N PRO A 80 20.25 -5.00 -1.74
CA PRO A 80 19.80 -3.63 -1.84
C PRO A 80 19.72 -3.14 -3.27
N PHE A 81 18.85 -2.18 -3.54
CA PHE A 81 18.86 -1.42 -4.78
C PHE A 81 19.95 -0.35 -4.74
N ALA A 82 20.57 -0.08 -5.88
CA ALA A 82 21.33 1.14 -6.08
C ALA A 82 20.36 2.30 -6.36
N LEU A 83 20.37 3.33 -5.53
CA LEU A 83 19.41 4.44 -5.59
C LEU A 83 19.34 5.07 -6.98
N ARG A 84 20.49 5.37 -7.60
CA ARG A 84 20.56 5.94 -8.95
C ARG A 84 19.96 5.05 -10.03
N LYS A 85 20.13 3.72 -9.91
CA LYS A 85 19.54 2.79 -10.87
C LYS A 85 18.03 2.72 -10.72
N PHE A 86 17.54 2.72 -9.49
CA PHE A 86 16.10 2.74 -9.23
C PHE A 86 15.47 4.06 -9.69
N GLN A 87 16.12 5.19 -9.46
CA GLN A 87 15.69 6.47 -9.97
C GLN A 87 15.61 6.48 -11.51
N ASN A 88 16.64 5.97 -12.18
CA ASN A 88 16.63 5.84 -13.65
C ASN A 88 15.50 4.91 -14.13
N PHE A 89 15.22 3.84 -13.38
CA PHE A 89 14.07 2.97 -13.68
C PHE A 89 12.74 3.75 -13.61
N LEU A 90 12.53 4.53 -12.56
CA LEU A 90 11.31 5.35 -12.42
C LEU A 90 11.19 6.39 -13.53
N ASP A 91 12.29 7.07 -13.86
CA ASP A 91 12.29 8.20 -14.80
C ASP A 91 12.18 7.75 -16.26
N ASN A 92 12.84 6.65 -16.63
CA ASN A 92 13.05 6.30 -18.02
C ASN A 92 12.51 4.92 -18.44
N GLN A 93 12.32 4.00 -17.50
CA GLN A 93 12.01 2.61 -17.82
C GLN A 93 10.62 2.17 -17.32
N LEU A 94 10.03 2.89 -16.35
CA LEU A 94 8.71 2.55 -15.84
C LEU A 94 7.65 2.71 -16.93
N PRO A 95 6.93 1.63 -17.31
CA PRO A 95 5.92 1.71 -18.36
C PRO A 95 4.80 2.68 -18.00
N ALA A 96 4.28 3.35 -19.02
CA ALA A 96 3.13 4.25 -18.85
C ALA A 96 1.87 3.52 -18.36
N GLY A 97 1.79 2.21 -18.58
CA GLY A 97 0.70 1.36 -18.11
C GLY A 97 0.69 1.12 -16.60
N VAL A 98 1.82 1.33 -15.90
CA VAL A 98 1.85 1.27 -14.43
C VAL A 98 1.21 2.53 -13.88
N PHE A 99 0.12 2.38 -13.15
CA PHE A 99 -0.58 3.51 -12.52
C PHE A 99 -0.49 3.49 -10.99
N ARG A 100 -0.10 2.36 -10.40
CA ARG A 100 0.09 2.23 -8.96
C ARG A 100 1.27 1.31 -8.65
N ALA A 101 2.07 1.71 -7.68
CA ALA A 101 3.04 0.83 -7.07
C ALA A 101 3.15 1.11 -5.58
N LYS A 102 3.48 0.08 -4.82
CA LYS A 102 3.71 0.16 -3.39
C LYS A 102 4.77 -0.83 -2.99
N GLY A 103 5.62 -0.45 -2.06
CA GLY A 103 6.63 -1.39 -1.59
C GLY A 103 7.50 -0.87 -0.49
N ILE A 104 8.35 -1.77 -0.03
CA ILE A 104 9.43 -1.49 0.90
C ILE A 104 10.72 -1.60 0.12
N LEU A 105 11.55 -0.57 0.20
CA LEU A 105 12.81 -0.49 -0.52
C LEU A 105 13.97 -0.39 0.46
N TRP A 106 14.98 -1.15 0.16
CA TRP A 106 16.28 -1.09 0.78
C TRP A 106 17.30 -0.59 -0.23
N PHE A 107 17.93 0.55 0.04
CA PHE A 107 18.97 1.12 -0.81
C PHE A 107 20.36 0.86 -0.22
N ASN A 108 21.33 0.61 -1.10
CA ASN A 108 22.71 0.42 -0.71
C ASN A 108 23.33 1.67 -0.06
N GLU A 109 22.81 2.83 -0.42
CA GLU A 109 23.27 4.14 0.06
C GLU A 109 22.58 4.58 1.37
N SER A 110 21.65 3.79 1.91
CA SER A 110 20.88 4.13 3.12
C SER A 110 20.61 2.92 3.98
N GLU A 111 20.76 3.08 5.28
CA GLU A 111 20.38 2.05 6.25
C GLU A 111 18.88 2.07 6.58
N LYS A 112 18.18 3.09 6.13
CA LYS A 112 16.76 3.28 6.39
C LYS A 112 15.89 2.31 5.58
N ARG A 113 14.75 1.98 6.17
CA ARG A 113 13.64 1.31 5.49
C ARG A 113 12.82 2.35 4.76
N ASN A 114 12.73 2.24 3.44
CA ASN A 114 12.03 3.20 2.62
C ASN A 114 10.68 2.64 2.18
N VAL A 115 9.60 3.32 2.52
CA VAL A 115 8.24 2.97 2.10
C VAL A 115 7.91 3.76 0.84
N PHE A 116 7.76 3.05 -0.27
CA PHE A 116 7.53 3.63 -1.58
C PHE A 116 6.06 3.54 -1.97
N HIS A 117 5.51 4.64 -2.45
CA HIS A 117 4.18 4.73 -3.03
C HIS A 117 4.24 5.47 -4.36
N LEU A 118 3.55 4.92 -5.36
CA LEU A 118 3.32 5.57 -6.64
C LEU A 118 1.83 5.53 -6.95
N ALA A 119 1.28 6.67 -7.34
CA ALA A 119 -0.10 6.83 -7.78
C ALA A 119 -0.14 7.75 -9.02
N GLY A 120 -0.45 7.17 -10.17
CA GLY A 120 -0.39 7.86 -11.46
C GLY A 120 1.03 8.33 -11.78
N LYS A 121 1.23 9.64 -11.78
CA LYS A 121 2.54 10.29 -12.08
C LYS A 121 3.30 10.74 -10.84
N ARG A 122 2.73 10.56 -9.67
CA ARG A 122 3.32 11.03 -8.40
C ARG A 122 3.83 9.84 -7.61
N PHE A 123 4.98 10.03 -6.98
CA PHE A 123 5.47 9.07 -6.01
C PHE A 123 5.93 9.78 -4.74
N SER A 124 5.92 9.05 -3.64
CA SER A 124 6.53 9.43 -2.37
C SER A 124 7.41 8.30 -1.85
N ILE A 125 8.41 8.68 -1.08
CA ILE A 125 9.25 7.77 -0.33
C ILE A 125 9.33 8.31 1.09
N ASP A 126 8.85 7.50 2.04
CA ASP A 126 8.88 7.80 3.45
C ASP A 126 9.90 6.88 4.13
N ASP A 127 10.77 7.42 4.95
CA ASP A 127 11.79 6.64 5.64
C ASP A 127 11.36 6.24 7.06
N SER A 128 11.82 5.07 7.49
CA SER A 128 11.60 4.51 8.81
C SER A 128 12.78 3.59 9.18
N GLU A 129 12.77 3.08 10.38
CA GLU A 129 13.77 2.10 10.80
C GLU A 129 13.35 0.67 10.46
N TRP A 130 14.33 -0.19 10.23
CA TRP A 130 14.11 -1.64 10.17
C TRP A 130 13.97 -2.19 11.59
N ALA A 131 13.07 -3.15 11.80
CA ALA A 131 12.98 -3.85 13.07
C ALA A 131 14.26 -4.67 13.36
N SER A 132 14.87 -5.23 12.31
CA SER A 132 16.16 -5.91 12.40
C SER A 132 16.90 -5.86 11.05
N ALA A 133 18.21 -6.03 11.08
CA ALA A 133 19.02 -6.12 9.87
C ALA A 133 18.66 -7.33 9.00
N ALA A 134 18.19 -8.41 9.62
CA ALA A 134 17.78 -9.63 8.93
C ALA A 134 16.49 -9.46 8.08
N GLU A 135 15.72 -8.41 8.34
CA GLU A 135 14.50 -8.12 7.59
C GLU A 135 14.73 -7.25 6.35
N ARG A 136 15.97 -6.80 6.15
CA ARG A 136 16.33 -5.93 5.02
C ARG A 136 16.14 -6.67 3.69
N LYS A 137 15.16 -6.24 2.91
CA LYS A 137 14.88 -6.74 1.57
C LYS A 137 14.06 -5.73 0.78
N ASN A 138 14.09 -5.84 -0.53
CA ASN A 138 13.15 -5.12 -1.36
C ASN A 138 11.90 -5.96 -1.58
N GLN A 139 10.75 -5.33 -1.44
CA GLN A 139 9.43 -5.90 -1.77
C GLN A 139 8.63 -4.82 -2.48
N LEU A 140 8.26 -5.04 -3.72
CA LEU A 140 7.58 -4.06 -4.56
C LEU A 140 6.43 -4.74 -5.31
N VAL A 141 5.27 -4.12 -5.30
CA VAL A 141 4.12 -4.51 -6.12
C VAL A 141 3.80 -3.38 -7.08
N LEU A 142 3.73 -3.69 -8.37
CA LEU A 142 3.32 -2.79 -9.41
C LEU A 142 1.97 -3.25 -9.96
N ILE A 143 1.06 -2.32 -10.16
CA ILE A 143 -0.28 -2.56 -10.73
C ILE A 143 -0.42 -1.70 -11.97
N GLY A 144 -0.86 -2.31 -13.06
CA GLY A 144 -0.99 -1.59 -14.30
C GLY A 144 -1.77 -2.36 -15.35
N LYS A 145 -1.84 -1.79 -16.54
CA LYS A 145 -2.51 -2.38 -17.67
C LYS A 145 -1.48 -2.77 -18.74
N ASN A 146 -1.62 -3.98 -19.28
CA ASN A 146 -0.77 -4.53 -20.35
C ASN A 146 0.73 -4.49 -19.96
N LEU A 147 1.08 -4.96 -18.76
CA LEU A 147 2.45 -4.95 -18.27
C LEU A 147 3.25 -6.12 -18.87
N ASP A 148 4.43 -5.82 -19.37
CA ASP A 148 5.45 -6.84 -19.72
C ASP A 148 6.16 -7.27 -18.43
N HIS A 149 5.67 -8.33 -17.80
CA HIS A 149 6.21 -8.84 -16.54
C HIS A 149 7.68 -9.30 -16.64
N PRO A 150 8.08 -10.07 -17.68
CA PRO A 150 9.49 -10.45 -17.87
C PRO A 150 10.42 -9.24 -17.96
N GLN A 151 10.07 -8.24 -18.75
CA GLN A 151 10.85 -7.04 -18.92
C GLN A 151 10.96 -6.24 -17.62
N LEU A 152 9.83 -6.03 -16.93
CA LEU A 152 9.80 -5.32 -15.64
C LEU A 152 10.66 -6.02 -14.58
N ARG A 153 10.57 -7.34 -14.47
CA ARG A 153 11.42 -8.12 -13.55
C ARG A 153 12.89 -7.93 -13.87
N LYS A 154 13.28 -8.00 -15.13
CA LYS A 154 14.66 -7.80 -15.58
C LYS A 154 15.16 -6.40 -15.24
N GLN A 155 14.34 -5.37 -15.45
CA GLN A 155 14.69 -3.98 -15.15
C GLN A 155 14.84 -3.75 -13.63
N LEU A 156 13.93 -4.28 -12.81
CA LEU A 156 14.03 -4.22 -11.36
C LEU A 156 15.22 -4.99 -10.83
N GLN A 157 15.50 -6.18 -11.38
CA GLN A 157 16.68 -6.96 -11.03
C GLN A 157 18.00 -6.22 -11.38
N ALA A 158 18.02 -5.43 -12.44
CA ALA A 158 19.16 -4.61 -12.81
C ALA A 158 19.39 -3.43 -11.84
N CYS A 159 18.36 -3.05 -11.06
CA CYS A 159 18.50 -2.05 -10.00
C CYS A 159 19.24 -2.57 -8.77
N VAL A 160 19.29 -3.90 -8.57
CA VAL A 160 20.01 -4.50 -7.44
C VAL A 160 21.50 -4.16 -7.56
N ALA A 161 22.10 -3.73 -6.45
CA ALA A 161 23.52 -3.42 -6.39
C ALA A 161 24.34 -4.71 -6.52
N LYS A 162 25.33 -4.72 -7.42
CA LYS A 162 26.15 -5.90 -7.67
C LYS A 162 27.14 -6.22 -6.53
N ASP A 163 27.41 -5.26 -5.67
CA ASP A 163 28.43 -5.33 -4.62
C ASP A 163 27.86 -5.37 -3.20
N ALA A 164 26.63 -5.84 -3.03
CA ALA A 164 25.96 -5.92 -1.73
C ALA A 164 26.61 -6.90 -0.72
N GLY A 165 27.76 -7.48 -1.07
CA GLY A 165 28.49 -8.43 -0.22
C GLY A 165 29.80 -7.92 0.41
N LYS A 166 30.23 -6.70 0.11
CA LYS A 166 31.41 -6.09 0.75
C LYS A 166 30.92 -5.06 1.76
N GLY A 167 30.52 -5.58 2.93
CA GLY A 167 30.31 -4.73 4.10
C GLY A 167 31.58 -3.94 4.40
N PHE A 168 31.40 -2.71 4.83
CA PHE A 168 32.48 -1.93 5.42
C PHE A 168 33.12 -2.75 6.55
N ALA A 169 34.38 -3.10 6.37
CA ALA A 169 35.23 -3.61 7.42
C ALA A 169 35.78 -2.45 8.23
#